data_9bdd377d6bd92cf8e4a7d71df95102e4
#
_entry.id   9bdd377d6bd92cf8e4a7d71df95102e4
#
_cell.length_a   1.000
_cell.length_b   1.000
_cell.length_c   1.000
_cell.angle_alpha   90.00
_cell.angle_beta   90.00
_cell.angle_gamma   90.00
#
_symmetry.space_group_name_H-M   'P 1'
#
loop_
_entity.id
_entity.type
_entity.pdbx_description
1 polymer ?
#
loop_
_entity_poly.entity_id
_entity_poly.type
_entity_poly.pdbx_seq_one_letter_code
_entity_poly.pdbx_strand_id
1 'polypeptide(L)'
;MPKSAKSFRENLRKSCVFFTPKKLAEYMRSFFPTEVDEIYDPTCGDGGLLAEFDGAKKYGQEIDAEQGNYAETNLVNAEIEIGDTLADDKFKDRKFRYIVANPPFSVAWEPQMDERFEGFGLAPKSKADYAFILHCLHHLEEGGLAVVMCFPGVLYRGQREGEIRERIVRANLIERVVEIPGGDFEDTSIPTVLLIFRKNRQTNSVVFEKKETGETREVNLDEIEKNGFNLSVCQYIEPKSDKAKIDPVAEQIKGRDSALKWLRASIRVDATVCELERFRQPEFDHVDFLNRLQKIIAEEKAAFLKKWKERLDPTRVQMELFGL
;
A
#
# COMPACT_ATOMS: atom_id res chain seq x y z
N MET A 1 -2.86 30.96 -20.94
CA MET A 1 -3.02 30.78 -19.48
C MET A 1 -2.39 29.46 -19.11
N PRO A 2 -1.53 29.37 -18.11
CA PRO A 2 -0.95 28.09 -17.73
C PRO A 2 -2.05 27.18 -17.20
N LYS A 3 -2.09 25.94 -17.71
CA LYS A 3 -2.98 24.89 -17.19
C LYS A 3 -2.70 24.78 -15.69
N SER A 4 -3.76 24.79 -14.87
CA SER A 4 -3.61 24.80 -13.42
C SER A 4 -2.84 23.53 -12.97
N ALA A 5 -2.05 23.64 -11.91
CA ALA A 5 -1.32 22.50 -11.32
C ALA A 5 -2.25 21.31 -11.03
N LYS A 6 -3.54 21.56 -10.79
CA LYS A 6 -4.58 20.57 -10.61
C LYS A 6 -4.85 19.75 -11.89
N SER A 7 -4.88 20.39 -13.06
CA SER A 7 -5.06 19.73 -14.37
C SER A 7 -3.84 18.86 -14.74
N PHE A 8 -2.63 19.30 -14.36
CA PHE A 8 -1.41 18.53 -14.55
C PHE A 8 -1.40 17.27 -13.67
N ARG A 9 -1.75 17.40 -12.38
CA ARG A 9 -1.87 16.28 -11.44
C ARG A 9 -2.98 15.27 -11.82
N GLU A 10 -4.10 15.73 -12.38
CA GLU A 10 -5.17 14.86 -12.90
C GLU A 10 -4.73 14.07 -14.14
N ASN A 11 -3.90 14.66 -14.98
CA ASN A 11 -3.33 13.95 -16.13
C ASN A 11 -2.26 12.94 -15.71
N LEU A 12 -1.41 13.25 -14.73
CA LEU A 12 -0.45 12.31 -14.13
C LEU A 12 -1.15 11.10 -13.50
N ARG A 13 -2.27 11.30 -12.79
CA ARG A 13 -3.09 10.20 -12.25
C ARG A 13 -3.69 9.30 -13.34
N LYS A 14 -4.01 9.85 -14.51
CA LYS A 14 -4.52 9.08 -15.65
C LYS A 14 -3.44 8.27 -16.37
N SER A 15 -2.21 8.74 -16.37
CA SER A 15 -1.06 8.07 -17.00
C SER A 15 -0.33 7.11 -16.06
N CYS A 16 -0.76 6.96 -14.78
CA CYS A 16 -0.08 6.14 -13.77
C CYS A 16 1.39 6.48 -13.56
N VAL A 17 1.82 7.70 -13.92
CA VAL A 17 3.20 8.15 -13.72
C VAL A 17 3.35 8.65 -12.28
N PHE A 18 4.08 7.92 -11.48
CA PHE A 18 4.44 8.30 -10.11
C PHE A 18 5.94 8.54 -10.05
N PHE A 19 6.35 9.76 -9.76
CA PHE A 19 7.74 10.06 -9.45
C PHE A 19 8.09 9.52 -8.08
N THR A 20 9.22 8.86 -7.97
CA THR A 20 9.74 8.42 -6.68
C THR A 20 10.29 9.62 -5.91
N PRO A 21 9.76 9.97 -4.73
CA PRO A 21 10.30 11.07 -3.94
C PRO A 21 11.78 10.83 -3.61
N LYS A 22 12.60 11.87 -3.64
CA LYS A 22 14.04 11.77 -3.45
C LYS A 22 14.45 10.98 -2.21
N LYS A 23 13.82 11.24 -1.06
CA LYS A 23 14.08 10.51 0.20
C LYS A 23 13.84 9.01 0.07
N LEU A 24 12.86 8.61 -0.74
CA LEU A 24 12.55 7.21 -0.96
C LEU A 24 13.54 6.59 -1.95
N ALA A 25 13.96 7.32 -2.98
CA ALA A 25 15.02 6.91 -3.89
C ALA A 25 16.35 6.70 -3.14
N GLU A 26 16.76 7.63 -2.28
CA GLU A 26 17.90 7.51 -1.38
C GLU A 26 17.77 6.28 -0.45
N TYR A 27 16.58 6.02 0.08
CA TYR A 27 16.34 4.84 0.90
C TYR A 27 16.47 3.54 0.09
N MET A 28 15.91 3.48 -1.11
CA MET A 28 16.08 2.32 -2.00
C MET A 28 17.55 2.12 -2.38
N ARG A 29 18.29 3.21 -2.65
CA ARG A 29 19.74 3.18 -2.91
C ARG A 29 20.52 2.57 -1.75
N SER A 30 20.11 2.76 -0.50
CA SER A 30 20.82 2.27 0.69
C SER A 30 20.89 0.73 0.80
N PHE A 31 20.08 0.00 0.05
CA PHE A 31 20.16 -1.48 -0.01
C PHE A 31 21.29 -1.99 -0.91
N PHE A 32 21.87 -1.14 -1.74
CA PHE A 32 22.96 -1.51 -2.65
C PHE A 32 24.33 -1.21 -2.03
N PRO A 33 25.41 -1.85 -2.53
CA PRO A 33 26.77 -1.49 -2.14
C PRO A 33 27.07 -0.01 -2.41
N THR A 34 28.09 0.52 -1.75
CA THR A 34 28.57 1.89 -1.97
C THR A 34 29.01 2.08 -3.43
N GLU A 35 29.75 1.12 -3.95
CA GLU A 35 30.22 1.09 -5.34
C GLU A 35 29.32 0.17 -6.16
N VAL A 36 28.74 0.71 -7.21
CA VAL A 36 27.89 0.01 -8.17
C VAL A 36 28.42 0.33 -9.57
N ASP A 37 28.83 -0.69 -10.31
CA ASP A 37 29.40 -0.52 -11.64
C ASP A 37 28.32 -0.22 -12.68
N GLU A 38 27.20 -0.93 -12.59
CA GLU A 38 26.04 -0.77 -13.46
C GLU A 38 24.73 -0.98 -12.69
N ILE A 39 23.67 -0.34 -13.16
CA ILE A 39 22.31 -0.43 -12.60
C ILE A 39 21.29 -0.42 -13.72
N TYR A 40 20.24 -1.22 -13.58
CA TYR A 40 19.13 -1.29 -14.52
C TYR A 40 17.80 -0.94 -13.85
N ASP A 41 16.99 -0.13 -14.53
CA ASP A 41 15.60 0.14 -14.18
C ASP A 41 14.69 -0.12 -15.39
N PRO A 42 13.85 -1.17 -15.37
CA PRO A 42 12.95 -1.52 -16.47
C PRO A 42 11.78 -0.54 -16.67
N THR A 43 11.60 0.43 -15.77
CA THR A 43 10.50 1.41 -15.79
C THR A 43 10.99 2.76 -15.27
N CYS A 44 12.06 3.26 -15.90
CA CYS A 44 12.91 4.30 -15.31
C CYS A 44 12.26 5.68 -15.19
N GLY A 45 11.13 5.93 -15.87
CA GLY A 45 10.48 7.24 -15.84
C GLY A 45 11.43 8.36 -16.29
N ASP A 46 11.49 9.42 -15.49
CA ASP A 46 12.41 10.55 -15.66
C ASP A 46 13.86 10.26 -15.22
N GLY A 47 14.13 9.04 -14.76
CA GLY A 47 15.45 8.61 -14.27
C GLY A 47 15.73 8.91 -12.81
N GLY A 48 14.73 9.33 -12.01
CA GLY A 48 14.92 9.74 -10.63
C GLY A 48 15.57 8.68 -9.73
N LEU A 49 15.24 7.38 -9.90
CA LEU A 49 15.91 6.29 -9.18
C LEU A 49 17.34 6.07 -9.67
N LEU A 50 17.55 6.09 -10.99
CA LEU A 50 18.88 5.89 -11.59
C LEU A 50 19.86 7.02 -11.22
N ALA A 51 19.35 8.22 -10.96
CA ALA A 51 20.15 9.37 -10.56
C ALA A 51 20.89 9.17 -9.22
N GLU A 52 20.35 8.31 -8.33
CA GLU A 52 20.98 8.01 -7.02
C GLU A 52 22.25 7.12 -7.13
N PHE A 53 22.58 6.62 -8.33
CA PHE A 53 23.72 5.74 -8.57
C PHE A 53 24.86 6.49 -9.28
N ASP A 54 25.51 7.37 -8.54
CA ASP A 54 26.66 8.13 -9.04
C ASP A 54 27.79 7.20 -9.50
N GLY A 55 28.39 7.53 -10.66
CA GLY A 55 29.50 6.76 -11.23
C GLY A 55 29.09 5.47 -11.96
N ALA A 56 27.92 4.91 -11.69
CA ALA A 56 27.44 3.70 -12.36
C ALA A 56 27.08 3.96 -13.84
N LYS A 57 27.25 2.93 -14.68
CA LYS A 57 26.58 2.90 -15.98
C LYS A 57 25.10 2.57 -15.75
N LYS A 58 24.24 3.42 -16.28
CA LYS A 58 22.79 3.35 -16.07
C LYS A 58 22.12 2.79 -17.30
N TYR A 59 21.23 1.82 -17.10
CA TYR A 59 20.38 1.25 -18.13
C TYR A 59 18.94 1.45 -17.74
N GLY A 60 18.13 1.95 -18.67
CA GLY A 60 16.72 2.16 -18.39
C GLY A 60 15.84 1.84 -19.58
N GLN A 61 14.61 1.44 -19.31
CA GLN A 61 13.57 1.37 -20.31
C GLN A 61 12.34 2.11 -19.83
N GLU A 62 11.72 2.89 -20.73
CA GLU A 62 10.54 3.68 -20.40
C GLU A 62 9.55 3.68 -21.58
N ILE A 63 8.26 3.50 -21.28
CA ILE A 63 7.20 3.48 -22.30
C ILE A 63 6.85 4.89 -22.80
N ASP A 64 6.97 5.89 -21.92
CA ASP A 64 6.72 7.29 -22.26
C ASP A 64 7.98 7.92 -22.85
N ALA A 65 7.93 8.26 -24.15
CA ALA A 65 9.07 8.82 -24.86
C ALA A 65 9.51 10.19 -24.30
N GLU A 66 8.62 11.00 -23.73
CA GLU A 66 8.99 12.30 -23.15
C GLU A 66 9.82 12.09 -21.88
N GLN A 67 9.39 11.16 -21.03
CA GLN A 67 10.10 10.81 -19.79
C GLN A 67 11.44 10.14 -20.08
N GLY A 68 11.47 9.15 -20.99
CA GLY A 68 12.69 8.45 -21.33
C GLY A 68 13.74 9.37 -21.99
N ASN A 69 13.35 10.27 -22.90
CA ASN A 69 14.23 11.26 -23.49
C ASN A 69 14.74 12.27 -22.43
N TYR A 70 13.91 12.62 -21.45
CA TYR A 70 14.33 13.45 -20.32
C TYR A 70 15.40 12.72 -19.50
N ALA A 71 15.18 11.45 -19.16
CA ALA A 71 16.14 10.64 -18.43
C ALA A 71 17.48 10.53 -19.18
N GLU A 72 17.46 10.22 -20.47
CA GLU A 72 18.66 10.11 -21.30
C GLU A 72 19.46 11.42 -21.35
N THR A 73 18.76 12.55 -21.42
CA THR A 73 19.40 13.87 -21.49
C THR A 73 20.03 14.30 -20.16
N ASN A 74 19.42 13.95 -19.03
CA ASN A 74 19.80 14.46 -17.71
C ASN A 74 20.67 13.50 -16.89
N LEU A 75 20.67 12.21 -17.23
CA LEU A 75 21.53 11.23 -16.57
C LEU A 75 22.92 11.16 -17.21
N VAL A 76 23.92 11.10 -16.37
CA VAL A 76 25.30 10.87 -16.81
C VAL A 76 25.53 9.37 -16.98
N ASN A 77 26.18 8.97 -18.09
CA ASN A 77 26.53 7.58 -18.39
C ASN A 77 25.29 6.66 -18.43
N ALA A 78 24.25 7.09 -19.14
CA ALA A 78 22.99 6.37 -19.28
C ALA A 78 22.78 5.85 -20.70
N GLU A 79 22.06 4.73 -20.80
CA GLU A 79 21.54 4.12 -22.02
C GLU A 79 20.06 3.86 -21.77
N ILE A 80 19.20 4.69 -22.35
CA ILE A 80 17.76 4.65 -22.13
C ILE A 80 17.05 4.25 -23.41
N GLU A 81 16.25 3.19 -23.33
CA GLU A 81 15.47 2.67 -24.45
C GLU A 81 13.99 3.02 -24.28
N ILE A 82 13.35 3.41 -25.39
CA ILE A 82 11.92 3.73 -25.39
C ILE A 82 11.14 2.50 -25.83
N GLY A 83 10.17 2.08 -25.00
CA GLY A 83 9.29 0.94 -25.31
C GLY A 83 8.61 0.35 -24.10
N ASP A 84 7.57 -0.44 -24.35
CA ASP A 84 6.87 -1.21 -23.32
C ASP A 84 7.73 -2.41 -22.89
N THR A 85 8.29 -2.35 -21.69
CA THR A 85 9.17 -3.37 -21.10
C THR A 85 8.55 -4.78 -21.13
N LEU A 86 7.24 -4.91 -20.96
CA LEU A 86 6.59 -6.21 -20.96
C LEU A 86 6.31 -6.75 -22.37
N ALA A 87 6.05 -5.87 -23.34
CA ALA A 87 5.73 -6.23 -24.71
C ALA A 87 6.94 -6.21 -25.64
N ASP A 88 7.92 -5.33 -25.40
CA ASP A 88 9.08 -5.08 -26.26
C ASP A 88 10.34 -4.84 -25.41
N ASP A 89 10.84 -5.90 -24.80
CA ASP A 89 12.04 -5.89 -23.96
C ASP A 89 13.28 -5.56 -24.77
N LYS A 90 13.79 -4.34 -24.60
CA LYS A 90 14.97 -3.84 -25.33
C LYS A 90 16.29 -4.41 -24.83
N PHE A 91 16.29 -4.95 -23.61
CA PHE A 91 17.48 -5.54 -22.99
C PHE A 91 17.39 -7.07 -22.86
N LYS A 92 16.55 -7.75 -23.66
CA LYS A 92 16.26 -9.19 -23.59
C LYS A 92 17.49 -10.11 -23.47
N ASP A 93 18.59 -9.73 -24.12
CA ASP A 93 19.83 -10.54 -24.16
C ASP A 93 20.82 -10.15 -23.02
N ARG A 94 20.41 -9.27 -22.09
CA ARG A 94 21.27 -8.78 -21.01
C ARG A 94 20.83 -9.27 -19.65
N LYS A 95 21.81 -9.48 -18.78
CA LYS A 95 21.63 -9.65 -17.34
C LYS A 95 22.36 -8.51 -16.64
N PHE A 96 21.88 -8.16 -15.44
CA PHE A 96 22.41 -7.07 -14.63
C PHE A 96 22.67 -7.56 -13.22
N ARG A 97 23.78 -7.13 -12.65
CA ARG A 97 24.09 -7.44 -11.25
C ARG A 97 23.18 -6.69 -10.28
N TYR A 98 22.76 -5.49 -10.65
CA TYR A 98 21.93 -4.63 -9.82
C TYR A 98 20.72 -4.12 -10.61
N ILE A 99 19.55 -4.23 -10.00
CA ILE A 99 18.27 -3.76 -10.56
C ILE A 99 17.54 -2.95 -9.50
N VAL A 100 17.07 -1.78 -9.86
CA VAL A 100 16.17 -0.96 -9.05
C VAL A 100 14.91 -0.68 -9.87
N ALA A 101 13.72 -0.77 -9.27
CA ALA A 101 12.51 -0.53 -10.03
C ALA A 101 11.38 0.03 -9.15
N ASN A 102 10.65 0.99 -9.71
CA ASN A 102 9.35 1.43 -9.21
C ASN A 102 8.31 1.32 -10.33
N PRO A 103 7.89 0.08 -10.68
CA PRO A 103 6.97 -0.13 -11.80
C PRO A 103 5.58 0.42 -11.50
N PRO A 104 4.76 0.72 -12.53
CA PRO A 104 3.39 1.18 -12.34
C PRO A 104 2.55 0.11 -11.64
N PHE A 105 1.80 0.51 -10.58
CA PHE A 105 1.06 -0.42 -9.75
C PHE A 105 -0.27 -0.84 -10.38
N SER A 106 -0.53 -2.15 -10.36
CA SER A 106 -1.83 -2.74 -10.72
C SER A 106 -2.35 -2.33 -12.10
N VAL A 107 -1.47 -2.09 -13.06
CA VAL A 107 -1.85 -1.81 -14.44
C VAL A 107 -2.22 -3.08 -15.20
N ALA A 108 -3.14 -2.96 -16.17
CA ALA A 108 -3.45 -4.04 -17.07
C ALA A 108 -2.33 -4.21 -18.12
N TRP A 109 -2.13 -5.45 -18.58
CA TRP A 109 -1.15 -5.79 -19.59
C TRP A 109 -1.65 -6.94 -20.49
N GLU A 110 -0.96 -7.24 -21.57
CA GLU A 110 -1.27 -8.39 -22.43
C GLU A 110 -0.30 -9.54 -22.16
N PRO A 111 -0.72 -10.57 -21.39
CA PRO A 111 0.13 -11.70 -21.04
C PRO A 111 0.57 -12.50 -22.27
N GLN A 112 1.88 -12.59 -22.47
CA GLN A 112 2.50 -13.45 -23.46
C GLN A 112 3.56 -14.29 -22.77
N MET A 113 3.56 -15.63 -23.05
CA MET A 113 4.54 -16.52 -22.44
C MET A 113 5.88 -16.35 -23.18
N ASP A 114 6.92 -16.06 -22.42
CA ASP A 114 8.31 -16.03 -22.86
C ASP A 114 9.23 -16.51 -21.72
N GLU A 115 10.54 -16.48 -21.93
CA GLU A 115 11.56 -16.96 -21.00
C GLU A 115 11.48 -16.32 -19.61
N ARG A 116 11.01 -15.07 -19.49
CA ARG A 116 10.87 -14.35 -18.22
C ARG A 116 9.88 -15.02 -17.26
N PHE A 117 8.89 -15.71 -17.80
CA PHE A 117 7.78 -16.30 -17.05
C PHE A 117 7.87 -17.82 -16.91
N GLU A 118 8.87 -18.46 -17.55
CA GLU A 118 9.08 -19.90 -17.46
C GLU A 118 9.31 -20.33 -16.01
N GLY A 119 8.63 -21.40 -15.60
CA GLY A 119 8.69 -21.92 -14.23
C GLY A 119 7.87 -21.13 -13.20
N PHE A 120 7.54 -19.86 -13.45
CA PHE A 120 6.76 -19.03 -12.52
C PHE A 120 5.29 -18.84 -12.94
N GLY A 121 5.02 -18.78 -14.25
CA GLY A 121 3.70 -18.54 -14.81
C GLY A 121 3.41 -17.06 -15.07
N LEU A 122 2.26 -16.80 -15.72
CA LEU A 122 1.86 -15.47 -16.13
C LEU A 122 1.04 -14.75 -15.06
N ALA A 123 1.39 -13.51 -14.78
CA ALA A 123 0.57 -12.60 -13.98
C ALA A 123 -0.83 -12.42 -14.59
N PRO A 124 -1.85 -12.07 -13.79
CA PRO A 124 -3.19 -11.79 -14.30
C PRO A 124 -3.17 -10.62 -15.30
N LYS A 125 -3.96 -10.71 -16.39
CA LYS A 125 -4.10 -9.64 -17.38
C LYS A 125 -4.45 -8.27 -16.77
N SER A 126 -5.21 -8.27 -15.69
CA SER A 126 -5.66 -7.05 -15.02
C SER A 126 -4.59 -6.40 -14.11
N LYS A 127 -3.45 -7.07 -13.87
CA LYS A 127 -2.41 -6.62 -12.93
C LYS A 127 -1.04 -7.13 -13.33
N ALA A 128 -0.20 -6.23 -13.79
CA ALA A 128 1.16 -6.52 -14.24
C ALA A 128 2.19 -6.61 -13.12
N ASP A 129 1.81 -6.37 -11.84
CA ASP A 129 2.76 -6.29 -10.72
C ASP A 129 3.79 -7.44 -10.74
N TYR A 130 3.32 -8.70 -10.81
CA TYR A 130 4.21 -9.85 -10.88
C TYR A 130 4.91 -10.02 -12.25
N ALA A 131 4.38 -9.44 -13.33
CA ALA A 131 5.10 -9.47 -14.61
C ALA A 131 6.37 -8.63 -14.54
N PHE A 132 6.32 -7.45 -13.93
CA PHE A 132 7.50 -6.61 -13.67
C PHE A 132 8.47 -7.26 -12.69
N ILE A 133 7.98 -7.89 -11.61
CA ILE A 133 8.83 -8.63 -10.67
C ILE A 133 9.58 -9.76 -11.40
N LEU A 134 8.89 -10.56 -12.21
CA LEU A 134 9.50 -11.66 -12.96
C LEU A 134 10.45 -11.16 -14.03
N HIS A 135 10.17 -10.03 -14.68
CA HIS A 135 11.09 -9.36 -15.58
C HIS A 135 12.39 -8.98 -14.85
N CYS A 136 12.31 -8.35 -13.68
CA CYS A 136 13.49 -8.03 -12.87
C CYS A 136 14.27 -9.30 -12.50
N LEU A 137 13.57 -10.36 -12.04
CA LEU A 137 14.21 -11.62 -11.68
C LEU A 137 14.85 -12.32 -12.88
N HIS A 138 14.26 -12.24 -14.07
CA HIS A 138 14.86 -12.79 -15.28
C HIS A 138 16.16 -12.09 -15.61
N HIS A 139 16.18 -10.76 -15.58
CA HIS A 139 17.35 -9.95 -15.89
C HIS A 139 18.42 -9.92 -14.79
N LEU A 140 18.11 -10.43 -13.60
CA LEU A 140 19.07 -10.47 -12.50
C LEU A 140 20.13 -11.55 -12.71
N GLU A 141 21.41 -11.21 -12.54
CA GLU A 141 22.53 -12.15 -12.53
C GLU A 141 22.50 -13.06 -11.30
N GLU A 142 23.28 -14.16 -11.37
CA GLU A 142 23.57 -14.99 -10.20
C GLU A 142 24.35 -14.19 -9.15
N GLY A 143 23.86 -14.20 -7.91
CA GLY A 143 24.40 -13.37 -6.82
C GLY A 143 24.00 -11.88 -6.90
N GLY A 144 23.24 -11.49 -7.92
CA GLY A 144 22.75 -10.13 -8.11
C GLY A 144 21.68 -9.73 -7.10
N LEU A 145 21.44 -8.42 -7.00
CA LEU A 145 20.50 -7.79 -6.08
C LEU A 145 19.48 -6.95 -6.87
N ALA A 146 18.20 -7.16 -6.59
CA ALA A 146 17.13 -6.30 -7.11
C ALA A 146 16.30 -5.71 -5.96
N VAL A 147 15.99 -4.42 -6.04
CA VAL A 147 15.10 -3.70 -5.12
C VAL A 147 13.91 -3.21 -5.91
N VAL A 148 12.74 -3.80 -5.66
CA VAL A 148 11.52 -3.52 -6.43
C VAL A 148 10.45 -2.97 -5.50
N MET A 149 9.95 -1.78 -5.82
CA MET A 149 8.80 -1.20 -5.12
C MET A 149 7.51 -1.81 -5.64
N CYS A 150 6.61 -2.12 -4.73
CA CYS A 150 5.34 -2.75 -5.05
C CYS A 150 4.20 -2.20 -4.20
N PHE A 151 2.99 -2.39 -4.70
CA PHE A 151 1.78 -2.21 -3.90
C PHE A 151 1.63 -3.39 -2.91
N PRO A 152 1.17 -3.18 -1.65
CA PRO A 152 1.12 -4.23 -0.63
C PRO A 152 0.32 -5.48 -1.02
N GLY A 153 -0.59 -5.35 -1.96
CA GLY A 153 -1.39 -6.47 -2.46
C GLY A 153 -0.57 -7.65 -3.00
N VAL A 154 0.64 -7.41 -3.51
CA VAL A 154 1.53 -8.49 -3.99
C VAL A 154 1.91 -9.47 -2.87
N LEU A 155 1.86 -9.04 -1.61
CA LEU A 155 2.25 -9.85 -0.47
C LEU A 155 1.21 -10.92 -0.08
N TYR A 156 -0.08 -10.72 -0.41
CA TYR A 156 -1.16 -11.57 0.12
C TYR A 156 -2.25 -11.96 -0.87
N ARG A 157 -2.34 -11.34 -2.04
CA ARG A 157 -3.36 -11.72 -3.04
C ARG A 157 -3.19 -13.18 -3.43
N GLY A 158 -4.33 -13.86 -3.62
CA GLY A 158 -4.41 -15.28 -3.97
C GLY A 158 -4.39 -15.52 -5.48
N GLN A 159 -4.87 -16.69 -5.89
CA GLN A 159 -4.96 -17.14 -7.28
C GLN A 159 -3.57 -17.10 -7.98
N ARG A 160 -3.50 -16.67 -9.24
CA ARG A 160 -2.25 -16.64 -10.02
C ARG A 160 -1.12 -15.86 -9.34
N GLU A 161 -1.43 -14.73 -8.70
CA GLU A 161 -0.41 -13.96 -7.97
C GLU A 161 0.11 -14.75 -6.76
N GLY A 162 -0.76 -15.49 -6.07
CA GLY A 162 -0.38 -16.39 -4.97
C GLY A 162 0.53 -17.53 -5.43
N GLU A 163 0.21 -18.16 -6.56
CA GLU A 163 1.02 -19.23 -7.14
C GLU A 163 2.43 -18.75 -7.57
N ILE A 164 2.52 -17.57 -8.19
CA ILE A 164 3.80 -16.98 -8.57
C ILE A 164 4.62 -16.66 -7.32
N ARG A 165 3.99 -16.04 -6.30
CA ARG A 165 4.64 -15.72 -5.03
C ARG A 165 5.18 -16.97 -4.33
N GLU A 166 4.38 -18.02 -4.25
CA GLU A 166 4.84 -19.32 -3.72
C GLU A 166 6.10 -19.83 -4.42
N ARG A 167 6.11 -19.80 -5.76
CA ARG A 167 7.26 -20.26 -6.55
C ARG A 167 8.51 -19.40 -6.30
N ILE A 168 8.34 -18.08 -6.20
CA ILE A 168 9.45 -17.16 -5.88
C ILE A 168 10.00 -17.43 -4.48
N VAL A 169 9.14 -17.65 -3.49
CA VAL A 169 9.56 -18.00 -2.11
C VAL A 169 10.27 -19.36 -2.07
N ARG A 170 9.70 -20.38 -2.72
CA ARG A 170 10.31 -21.72 -2.80
C ARG A 170 11.67 -21.72 -3.53
N ALA A 171 11.82 -20.85 -4.52
CA ALA A 171 13.11 -20.63 -5.20
C ALA A 171 14.12 -19.84 -4.35
N ASN A 172 13.74 -19.44 -3.12
CA ASN A 172 14.59 -18.70 -2.17
C ASN A 172 15.15 -17.38 -2.75
N LEU A 173 14.33 -16.65 -3.51
CA LEU A 173 14.77 -15.43 -4.19
C LEU A 173 14.54 -14.16 -3.37
N ILE A 174 13.66 -14.18 -2.35
CA ILE A 174 13.34 -13.01 -1.52
C ILE A 174 14.30 -12.92 -0.34
N GLU A 175 15.08 -11.84 -0.28
CA GLU A 175 16.00 -11.57 0.83
C GLU A 175 15.30 -10.78 1.94
N ARG A 176 14.50 -9.77 1.56
CA ARG A 176 13.86 -8.89 2.53
C ARG A 176 12.52 -8.35 2.00
N VAL A 177 11.59 -8.11 2.91
CA VAL A 177 10.33 -7.43 2.68
C VAL A 177 10.25 -6.23 3.62
N VAL A 178 10.15 -5.01 3.06
CA VAL A 178 10.11 -3.77 3.85
C VAL A 178 8.76 -3.09 3.66
N GLU A 179 8.03 -2.89 4.75
CA GLU A 179 6.81 -2.07 4.75
C GLU A 179 7.18 -0.59 4.86
N ILE A 180 6.67 0.21 3.91
CA ILE A 180 6.84 1.66 3.87
C ILE A 180 5.51 2.31 4.22
N PRO A 181 5.47 3.21 5.21
CA PRO A 181 4.25 3.88 5.61
C PRO A 181 3.68 4.76 4.48
N GLY A 182 2.37 4.94 4.48
CA GLY A 182 1.73 5.92 3.59
C GLY A 182 2.19 7.34 3.91
N GLY A 183 2.29 8.19 2.89
CA GLY A 183 2.72 9.58 3.03
C GLY A 183 4.18 9.84 2.62
N ASP A 184 4.97 8.82 2.30
CA ASP A 184 6.30 8.99 1.67
C ASP A 184 6.17 9.47 0.21
N PHE A 185 4.99 9.34 -0.40
CA PHE A 185 4.62 9.96 -1.67
C PHE A 185 3.80 11.21 -1.43
N GLU A 186 4.12 12.32 -2.10
CA GLU A 186 3.47 13.63 -1.89
C GLU A 186 1.94 13.61 -2.10
N ASP A 187 1.42 12.72 -2.95
CA ASP A 187 0.01 12.70 -3.37
C ASP A 187 -0.78 11.47 -2.90
N THR A 188 -0.21 10.56 -2.09
CA THR A 188 -0.91 9.34 -1.66
C THR A 188 -0.58 8.94 -0.24
N SER A 189 -1.62 8.63 0.53
CA SER A 189 -1.50 8.03 1.86
C SER A 189 -1.42 6.50 1.80
N ILE A 190 -1.27 5.91 0.62
CA ILE A 190 -1.26 4.46 0.43
C ILE A 190 0.10 3.91 0.82
N PRO A 191 0.19 2.95 1.76
CA PRO A 191 1.44 2.29 2.08
C PRO A 191 1.95 1.49 0.88
N THR A 192 3.26 1.37 0.76
CA THR A 192 3.95 0.57 -0.25
C THR A 192 4.89 -0.43 0.41
N VAL A 193 5.49 -1.31 -0.39
CA VAL A 193 6.48 -2.27 0.10
C VAL A 193 7.67 -2.34 -0.84
N LEU A 194 8.85 -2.59 -0.29
CA LEU A 194 10.01 -3.00 -1.07
C LEU A 194 10.16 -4.52 -0.97
N LEU A 195 10.28 -5.15 -2.11
CA LEU A 195 10.76 -6.53 -2.23
C LEU A 195 12.22 -6.49 -2.65
N ILE A 196 13.08 -6.99 -1.80
CA ILE A 196 14.51 -7.11 -2.06
C ILE A 196 14.77 -8.57 -2.45
N PHE A 197 15.25 -8.75 -3.67
CA PHE A 197 15.56 -10.05 -4.23
C PHE A 197 17.06 -10.24 -4.37
N ARG A 198 17.51 -11.46 -4.11
CA ARG A 198 18.89 -11.87 -4.37
C ARG A 198 18.89 -13.29 -4.91
N LYS A 199 19.63 -13.54 -5.99
CA LYS A 199 19.85 -14.88 -6.50
C LYS A 199 20.98 -15.59 -5.75
N ASN A 200 20.95 -16.91 -5.75
CA ASN A 200 21.98 -17.80 -5.16
C ASN A 200 22.26 -17.51 -3.68
N ARG A 201 21.17 -17.36 -2.89
CA ARG A 201 21.25 -17.12 -1.44
C ARG A 201 21.65 -18.38 -0.70
N GLN A 202 22.45 -18.22 0.36
CA GLN A 202 22.87 -19.30 1.25
C GLN A 202 21.98 -19.45 2.49
N THR A 203 21.12 -18.47 2.76
CA THR A 203 20.19 -18.46 3.91
C THR A 203 18.79 -18.88 3.45
N ASN A 204 18.07 -19.65 4.30
CA ASN A 204 16.68 -20.07 4.06
C ASN A 204 15.70 -19.25 4.92
N SER A 205 15.91 -17.94 4.97
CA SER A 205 15.09 -17.02 5.74
C SER A 205 14.85 -15.72 4.97
N VAL A 206 13.79 -15.00 5.32
CA VAL A 206 13.44 -13.69 4.78
C VAL A 206 13.41 -12.70 5.94
N VAL A 207 14.01 -11.52 5.77
CA VAL A 207 13.94 -10.44 6.74
C VAL A 207 12.69 -9.60 6.47
N PHE A 208 11.81 -9.51 7.43
CA PHE A 208 10.67 -8.58 7.41
C PHE A 208 11.04 -7.32 8.19
N GLU A 209 10.66 -6.17 7.68
CA GLU A 209 11.04 -4.87 8.25
C GLU A 209 9.89 -3.87 8.17
N LYS A 210 9.67 -3.11 9.25
CA LYS A 210 8.86 -1.89 9.25
C LYS A 210 9.76 -0.67 9.19
N LYS A 211 9.78 0.04 8.06
CA LYS A 211 10.62 1.24 7.87
C LYS A 211 10.36 2.29 8.95
N GLU A 212 9.10 2.51 9.33
CA GLU A 212 8.70 3.53 10.31
C GLU A 212 9.34 3.35 11.69
N THR A 213 9.41 2.09 12.16
CA THR A 213 9.91 1.77 13.51
C THR A 213 11.31 1.20 13.51
N GLY A 214 11.83 0.82 12.36
CA GLY A 214 13.10 0.08 12.21
C GLY A 214 13.04 -1.33 12.78
N GLU A 215 11.85 -1.85 13.12
CA GLU A 215 11.69 -3.20 13.63
C GLU A 215 11.91 -4.22 12.52
N THR A 216 12.71 -5.24 12.83
CA THR A 216 13.00 -6.33 11.91
C THR A 216 12.73 -7.69 12.56
N ARG A 217 12.32 -8.66 11.74
CA ARG A 217 12.24 -10.07 12.13
C ARG A 217 12.72 -10.95 11.00
N GLU A 218 13.65 -11.83 11.29
CA GLU A 218 14.08 -12.89 10.38
C GLU A 218 13.17 -14.11 10.52
N VAL A 219 12.62 -14.60 9.40
CA VAL A 219 11.61 -15.66 9.35
C VAL A 219 12.05 -16.74 8.39
N ASN A 220 12.08 -18.00 8.84
CA ASN A 220 12.43 -19.13 8.01
C ASN A 220 11.36 -19.41 6.94
N LEU A 221 11.77 -19.97 5.81
CA LEU A 221 10.84 -20.32 4.72
C LEU A 221 9.75 -21.29 5.17
N ASP A 222 10.03 -22.22 6.09
CA ASP A 222 9.03 -23.14 6.65
C ASP A 222 7.89 -22.43 7.39
N GLU A 223 8.18 -21.31 8.07
CA GLU A 223 7.15 -20.50 8.72
C GLU A 223 6.32 -19.74 7.67
N ILE A 224 6.95 -19.23 6.62
CA ILE A 224 6.28 -18.56 5.50
C ILE A 224 5.36 -19.55 4.77
N GLU A 225 5.80 -20.78 4.55
CA GLU A 225 4.98 -21.85 3.95
C GLU A 225 3.76 -22.17 4.83
N LYS A 226 3.93 -22.35 6.14
CA LYS A 226 2.84 -22.59 7.09
C LYS A 226 1.81 -21.45 7.11
N ASN A 227 2.24 -20.22 6.80
CA ASN A 227 1.37 -19.05 6.65
C ASN A 227 0.83 -18.88 5.22
N GLY A 228 0.86 -19.93 4.37
CA GLY A 228 0.32 -19.91 3.02
C GLY A 228 1.05 -18.95 2.08
N PHE A 229 2.36 -18.80 2.27
CA PHE A 229 3.21 -17.86 1.50
C PHE A 229 2.74 -16.41 1.55
N ASN A 230 2.01 -16.03 2.61
CA ASN A 230 1.67 -14.65 2.87
C ASN A 230 2.92 -13.90 3.36
N LEU A 231 3.27 -12.80 2.68
CA LEU A 231 4.45 -11.98 2.98
C LEU A 231 4.10 -10.66 3.66
N SER A 232 2.86 -10.49 4.14
CA SER A 232 2.46 -9.26 4.85
C SER A 232 3.28 -9.11 6.12
N VAL A 233 3.95 -7.95 6.28
CA VAL A 233 4.87 -7.70 7.40
C VAL A 233 4.16 -7.82 8.75
N CYS A 234 2.89 -7.42 8.84
CA CYS A 234 2.09 -7.52 10.06
C CYS A 234 1.81 -8.97 10.51
N GLN A 235 2.02 -9.99 9.66
CA GLN A 235 1.93 -11.40 10.06
C GLN A 235 3.16 -11.83 10.88
N TYR A 236 4.28 -11.15 10.72
CA TYR A 236 5.57 -11.52 11.29
C TYR A 236 6.07 -10.54 12.35
N ILE A 237 5.73 -9.25 12.21
CA ILE A 237 6.06 -8.20 13.17
C ILE A 237 4.76 -7.68 13.77
N GLU A 238 4.52 -8.05 15.03
CA GLU A 238 3.36 -7.53 15.76
C GLU A 238 3.43 -6.01 15.82
N PRO A 239 2.32 -5.30 15.62
CA PRO A 239 2.31 -3.88 15.91
C PRO A 239 2.62 -3.73 17.40
N LYS A 240 3.64 -2.92 17.76
CA LYS A 240 3.80 -2.50 19.16
C LYS A 240 2.48 -1.89 19.55
N SER A 241 1.69 -2.64 20.30
CA SER A 241 0.53 -2.07 20.92
C SER A 241 1.01 -1.21 22.08
N ASP A 242 1.35 0.04 21.81
CA ASP A 242 1.07 1.11 22.76
C ASP A 242 -0.46 1.26 22.88
N LYS A 243 -1.12 0.12 23.03
CA LYS A 243 -2.45 0.11 23.59
C LYS A 243 -2.24 0.51 25.04
N ALA A 244 -2.11 1.81 25.29
CA ALA A 244 -2.60 2.34 26.54
C ALA A 244 -3.86 1.53 26.79
N LYS A 245 -3.93 0.83 27.93
CA LYS A 245 -5.10 0.01 28.28
C LYS A 245 -6.28 0.92 28.08
N ILE A 246 -6.95 0.77 26.91
CA ILE A 246 -8.12 1.57 26.58
C ILE A 246 -9.11 1.13 27.64
N ASP A 247 -9.40 2.01 28.57
CA ASP A 247 -10.51 1.79 29.48
C ASP A 247 -11.79 1.84 28.63
N PRO A 248 -12.44 0.69 28.40
CA PRO A 248 -13.60 0.64 27.53
C PRO A 248 -14.72 1.58 28.00
N VAL A 249 -14.75 1.84 29.30
CA VAL A 249 -15.74 2.74 29.93
C VAL A 249 -15.39 4.20 29.62
N ALA A 250 -14.13 4.58 29.74
CA ALA A 250 -13.67 5.94 29.41
C ALA A 250 -13.86 6.26 27.92
N GLU A 251 -13.56 5.31 27.01
CA GLU A 251 -13.80 5.49 25.57
C GLU A 251 -15.31 5.53 25.22
N GLN A 252 -16.12 4.75 25.90
CA GLN A 252 -17.57 4.81 25.72
C GLN A 252 -18.16 6.15 26.20
N ILE A 253 -17.61 6.73 27.27
CA ILE A 253 -17.98 8.08 27.75
C ILE A 253 -17.59 9.14 26.72
N LYS A 254 -16.35 9.10 26.21
CA LYS A 254 -15.90 10.03 25.16
C LYS A 254 -16.76 9.93 23.89
N GLY A 255 -17.10 8.72 23.48
CA GLY A 255 -18.00 8.47 22.34
C GLY A 255 -19.38 9.10 22.54
N ARG A 256 -19.96 9.00 23.75
CA ARG A 256 -21.22 9.63 24.11
C ARG A 256 -21.13 11.14 24.12
N ASP A 257 -20.06 11.71 24.68
CA ASP A 257 -19.83 13.16 24.67
C ASP A 257 -19.67 13.72 23.26
N SER A 258 -18.99 12.98 22.39
CA SER A 258 -18.84 13.34 20.96
C SER A 258 -20.18 13.27 20.24
N ALA A 259 -21.01 12.27 20.49
CA ALA A 259 -22.36 12.14 19.93
C ALA A 259 -23.28 13.29 20.39
N LEU A 260 -23.19 13.67 21.66
CA LEU A 260 -23.94 14.82 22.19
C LEU A 260 -23.49 16.14 21.58
N LYS A 261 -22.19 16.35 21.38
CA LYS A 261 -21.65 17.54 20.69
C LYS A 261 -22.13 17.59 19.24
N TRP A 262 -22.10 16.46 18.54
CA TRP A 262 -22.59 16.36 17.16
C TRP A 262 -24.09 16.68 17.08
N LEU A 263 -24.91 16.09 17.96
CA LEU A 263 -26.34 16.33 18.02
C LEU A 263 -26.66 17.81 18.27
N ARG A 264 -25.93 18.45 19.20
CA ARG A 264 -26.06 19.91 19.45
C ARG A 264 -25.70 20.74 18.23
N ALA A 265 -24.65 20.37 17.52
CA ALA A 265 -24.22 21.05 16.29
C ALA A 265 -25.26 20.89 15.18
N SER A 266 -25.80 19.69 14.99
CA SER A 266 -26.87 19.38 14.03
C SER A 266 -28.12 20.24 14.32
N ILE A 267 -28.60 20.24 15.56
CA ILE A 267 -29.77 21.06 15.95
C ILE A 267 -29.53 22.56 15.69
N ARG A 268 -28.31 23.06 15.93
CA ARG A 268 -27.97 24.47 15.64
C ARG A 268 -27.98 24.74 14.13
N VAL A 269 -27.45 23.85 13.32
CA VAL A 269 -27.47 23.97 11.85
C VAL A 269 -28.91 23.97 11.36
N ASP A 270 -29.72 23.01 11.83
CA ASP A 270 -31.14 22.94 11.47
C ASP A 270 -31.90 24.21 11.88
N ALA A 271 -31.65 24.75 13.08
CA ALA A 271 -32.24 26.00 13.53
C ALA A 271 -31.84 27.19 12.63
N THR A 272 -30.54 27.25 12.22
CA THR A 272 -30.04 28.32 11.33
C THR A 272 -30.63 28.20 9.92
N VAL A 273 -30.69 26.97 9.38
CA VAL A 273 -31.31 26.71 8.07
C VAL A 273 -32.78 27.13 8.10
N CYS A 274 -33.48 26.82 9.16
CA CYS A 274 -34.87 27.18 9.30
C CYS A 274 -35.08 28.69 9.48
N GLU A 275 -34.19 29.38 10.17
CA GLU A 275 -34.22 30.87 10.19
C GLU A 275 -34.02 31.44 8.79
N LEU A 276 -33.18 30.86 7.97
CA LEU A 276 -32.95 31.28 6.58
C LEU A 276 -34.11 30.90 5.67
N GLU A 277 -34.76 29.74 5.89
CA GLU A 277 -35.92 29.26 5.13
C GLU A 277 -37.25 29.88 5.55
N ARG A 278 -37.30 30.54 6.72
CA ARG A 278 -38.47 31.26 7.23
C ARG A 278 -39.06 32.26 6.22
N PHE A 279 -38.24 32.70 5.28
CA PHE A 279 -38.66 33.50 4.15
C PHE A 279 -39.24 32.71 2.97
N ARG A 280 -39.09 31.37 2.94
CA ARG A 280 -39.52 30.53 1.82
C ARG A 280 -40.64 29.54 2.14
N GLN A 281 -40.73 29.05 3.39
CA GLN A 281 -41.78 28.08 3.78
C GLN A 281 -42.26 28.37 5.21
N PRO A 282 -43.43 29.00 5.37
CA PRO A 282 -43.98 29.33 6.68
C PRO A 282 -44.55 28.15 7.48
N GLU A 283 -44.52 26.93 6.92
CA GLU A 283 -45.19 25.75 7.53
C GLU A 283 -44.28 24.85 8.34
N PHE A 284 -42.97 25.12 8.48
CA PHE A 284 -42.10 24.27 9.29
C PHE A 284 -42.16 24.66 10.78
N ASP A 285 -42.82 23.85 11.56
CA ASP A 285 -42.95 24.08 13.01
C ASP A 285 -41.78 23.44 13.77
N HIS A 286 -40.79 24.25 14.16
CA HIS A 286 -39.65 23.83 14.98
C HIS A 286 -40.06 23.27 16.33
N VAL A 287 -41.14 23.78 16.91
CA VAL A 287 -41.62 23.31 18.21
C VAL A 287 -42.13 21.89 18.09
N ASP A 288 -42.84 21.56 17.00
CA ASP A 288 -43.28 20.21 16.73
C ASP A 288 -42.10 19.22 16.53
N PHE A 289 -41.08 19.63 15.76
CA PHE A 289 -39.87 18.81 15.60
C PHE A 289 -39.16 18.54 16.93
N LEU A 290 -38.98 19.54 17.77
CA LEU A 290 -38.33 19.38 19.08
C LEU A 290 -39.18 18.52 20.01
N ASN A 291 -40.50 18.64 19.97
CA ASN A 291 -41.44 17.83 20.75
C ASN A 291 -41.37 16.35 20.33
N ARG A 292 -41.32 16.07 19.03
CA ARG A 292 -41.10 14.71 18.50
C ARG A 292 -39.78 14.12 18.93
N LEU A 293 -38.69 14.93 18.87
CA LEU A 293 -37.39 14.48 19.34
C LEU A 293 -37.39 14.16 20.83
N GLN A 294 -38.00 15.00 21.67
CA GLN A 294 -38.17 14.72 23.12
C GLN A 294 -38.95 13.45 23.38
N LYS A 295 -39.99 13.19 22.59
CA LYS A 295 -40.79 11.96 22.70
C LYS A 295 -39.96 10.72 22.37
N ILE A 296 -39.21 10.74 21.27
CA ILE A 296 -38.32 9.64 20.88
C ILE A 296 -37.26 9.37 21.96
N ILE A 297 -36.65 10.41 22.52
CA ILE A 297 -35.67 10.28 23.60
C ILE A 297 -36.30 9.65 24.85
N ALA A 298 -37.52 10.06 25.18
CA ALA A 298 -38.22 9.51 26.32
C ALA A 298 -38.60 8.01 26.13
N GLU A 299 -39.03 7.65 24.94
CA GLU A 299 -39.37 6.26 24.58
C GLU A 299 -38.14 5.36 24.63
N GLU A 300 -37.01 5.78 24.02
CA GLU A 300 -35.76 5.04 24.06
C GLU A 300 -35.18 4.92 25.48
N LYS A 301 -35.28 5.97 26.29
CA LYS A 301 -34.89 5.93 27.70
C LYS A 301 -35.74 4.92 28.49
N ALA A 302 -37.04 4.87 28.26
CA ALA A 302 -37.93 3.93 28.91
C ALA A 302 -37.63 2.48 28.51
N ALA A 303 -37.40 2.22 27.20
CA ALA A 303 -37.03 0.92 26.68
C ALA A 303 -35.69 0.44 27.25
N PHE A 304 -34.68 1.34 27.33
CA PHE A 304 -33.37 1.05 27.94
C PHE A 304 -33.52 0.69 29.43
N LEU A 305 -34.26 1.48 30.21
CA LEU A 305 -34.48 1.21 31.64
C LEU A 305 -35.22 -0.11 31.89
N LYS A 306 -36.13 -0.48 30.99
CA LYS A 306 -36.81 -1.78 31.05
C LYS A 306 -35.83 -2.95 30.87
N LYS A 307 -35.00 -2.90 29.78
CA LYS A 307 -33.97 -3.92 29.54
C LYS A 307 -32.93 -3.97 30.66
N TRP A 308 -32.57 -2.81 31.23
CA TRP A 308 -31.62 -2.73 32.35
C TRP A 308 -32.17 -3.41 33.60
N LYS A 309 -33.45 -3.19 33.96
CA LYS A 309 -34.12 -3.85 35.10
C LYS A 309 -34.22 -5.36 34.89
N GLU A 310 -34.53 -5.81 33.67
CA GLU A 310 -34.56 -7.23 33.31
C GLU A 310 -33.20 -7.92 33.44
N ARG A 311 -32.09 -7.23 33.14
CA ARG A 311 -30.73 -7.75 33.31
C ARG A 311 -30.23 -7.75 34.76
N LEU A 312 -30.79 -6.92 35.61
CA LEU A 312 -30.46 -6.86 37.04
C LEU A 312 -31.31 -7.79 37.88
N ASP A 313 -32.20 -8.59 37.28
CA ASP A 313 -32.95 -9.59 37.99
C ASP A 313 -31.98 -10.67 38.53
N PRO A 314 -31.88 -10.82 39.88
CA PRO A 314 -30.93 -11.75 40.49
C PRO A 314 -31.11 -13.20 40.07
N THR A 315 -32.35 -13.60 39.74
CA THR A 315 -32.67 -14.95 39.29
C THR A 315 -32.12 -15.26 37.93
N ARG A 316 -32.07 -14.28 37.01
CA ARG A 316 -31.53 -14.45 35.68
C ARG A 316 -29.99 -14.44 35.65
N VAL A 317 -29.35 -13.61 36.47
CA VAL A 317 -27.89 -13.57 36.65
C VAL A 317 -27.37 -14.89 37.21
N GLN A 318 -28.08 -15.53 38.13
CA GLN A 318 -27.75 -16.86 38.65
C GLN A 318 -27.89 -17.96 37.59
N MET A 319 -28.92 -17.94 36.74
CA MET A 319 -29.07 -18.91 35.66
C MET A 319 -27.99 -18.80 34.59
N GLU A 320 -27.58 -17.58 34.21
CA GLU A 320 -26.49 -17.37 33.23
C GLU A 320 -25.09 -17.71 33.78
N LEU A 321 -24.84 -17.53 35.07
CA LEU A 321 -23.58 -17.87 35.72
C LEU A 321 -23.38 -19.37 36.01
N PHE A 322 -24.44 -20.12 36.19
CA PHE A 322 -24.39 -21.53 36.54
C PHE A 322 -24.88 -22.49 35.44
N GLY A 323 -25.19 -21.96 34.25
CA GLY A 323 -25.54 -22.80 33.10
C GLY A 323 -26.81 -23.63 33.26
N LEU A 324 -27.80 -23.14 34.02
CA LEU A 324 -29.10 -23.76 34.25
C LEU A 324 -30.19 -23.17 33.37
#